data_045214353a7a1de6afcdcd2d2a20cfca
#
_entry.id   045214353a7a1de6afcdcd2d2a20cfca
#
_cell.length_a   1.000
_cell.length_b   1.000
_cell.length_c   1.000
_cell.angle_alpha   90.00
_cell.angle_beta   90.00
_cell.angle_gamma   90.00
#
_symmetry.space_group_name_H-M   'P 1'
#
loop_
_entity.id
_entity.type
_entity.pdbx_description
1 polymer ?
#
loop_
_entity_poly.entity_id
_entity_poly.type
_entity_poly.pdbx_seq_one_letter_code
_entity_poly.pdbx_strand_id
1 'polypeptide(L)'
;MRECYSGDIFVAAFYRQNEESFLEGIVKGLEYFGGTPQKIIFDNARVAVKEGFGHHAKTTDKYLALSAHYSFRPVFCNPAQGHEKGLVEDLVGLVRRNAFVPMPNISTIEELNAKLLEYCSMYRSHKISGKNMTIGEMAENCKEHWIPLPPYRFDPSNTIQVKTDDFSLVRFDHNKYSVPYQYSSKMITVKGSGNKVEILFCGKTIAEYDRDYRYDRTHYCLEHYIGLIEKRPRSVYNAAPIKETVPTEL
;
A
#
# COMPACT_ATOMS: atom_id res chain seq x y z
N MET A 1 0.25 1.43 -13.11
CA MET A 1 -0.31 2.60 -13.83
C MET A 1 0.43 2.78 -15.14
N ARG A 2 -0.19 3.40 -16.13
CA ARG A 2 0.45 3.71 -17.43
C ARG A 2 0.06 5.12 -17.84
N GLU A 3 1.04 5.92 -18.23
CA GLU A 3 0.81 7.21 -18.84
C GLU A 3 0.46 7.01 -20.33
N CYS A 4 -0.63 7.64 -20.79
CA CYS A 4 -1.20 7.30 -22.12
C CYS A 4 -0.45 7.89 -23.32
N TYR A 5 0.23 9.02 -23.15
CA TYR A 5 0.94 9.67 -24.27
C TYR A 5 2.33 9.07 -24.50
N SER A 6 3.14 8.96 -23.43
CA SER A 6 4.51 8.44 -23.50
C SER A 6 4.54 6.92 -23.44
N GLY A 7 3.51 6.29 -22.85
CA GLY A 7 3.53 4.87 -22.53
C GLY A 7 4.33 4.53 -21.28
N ASP A 8 4.80 5.51 -20.52
CA ASP A 8 5.56 5.29 -19.28
C ASP A 8 4.73 4.50 -18.27
N ILE A 9 5.38 3.63 -17.48
CA ILE A 9 4.71 2.68 -16.61
C ILE A 9 5.20 2.81 -15.18
N PHE A 10 4.28 2.61 -14.24
CA PHE A 10 4.57 2.37 -12.84
C PHE A 10 3.89 1.09 -12.38
N VAL A 11 4.64 0.23 -11.69
CA VAL A 11 4.17 -1.04 -11.14
C VAL A 11 4.58 -1.17 -9.69
N ALA A 12 3.64 -1.59 -8.86
CA ALA A 12 3.90 -1.93 -7.46
C ALA A 12 3.11 -3.18 -7.09
N ALA A 13 3.67 -3.99 -6.19
CA ALA A 13 3.05 -5.19 -5.64
C ALA A 13 2.59 -4.94 -4.20
N PHE A 14 1.48 -5.56 -3.84
CA PHE A 14 0.91 -5.56 -2.50
C PHE A 14 0.47 -6.97 -2.13
N TYR A 15 0.47 -7.29 -0.85
CA TYR A 15 0.05 -8.61 -0.36
C TYR A 15 -1.42 -8.90 -0.62
N ARG A 16 -2.28 -7.88 -0.66
CA ARG A 16 -3.72 -8.03 -0.85
C ARG A 16 -4.32 -6.90 -1.67
N GLN A 17 -5.38 -7.23 -2.38
CA GLN A 17 -6.22 -6.26 -3.09
C GLN A 17 -7.28 -5.72 -2.14
N ASN A 18 -6.96 -4.64 -1.44
CA ASN A 18 -7.86 -3.89 -0.56
C ASN A 18 -7.81 -2.38 -0.88
N GLU A 19 -8.65 -1.60 -0.22
CA GLU A 19 -8.74 -0.15 -0.46
C GLU A 19 -7.41 0.55 -0.19
N GLU A 20 -6.75 0.22 0.92
CA GLU A 20 -5.48 0.84 1.32
C GLU A 20 -4.37 0.59 0.29
N SER A 21 -4.25 -0.66 -0.18
CA SER A 21 -3.26 -1.03 -1.20
C SER A 21 -3.54 -0.35 -2.53
N PHE A 22 -4.82 -0.23 -2.90
CA PHE A 22 -5.22 0.44 -4.14
C PHE A 22 -4.90 1.93 -4.10
N LEU A 23 -5.28 2.62 -3.02
CA LEU A 23 -5.00 4.05 -2.84
C LEU A 23 -3.50 4.32 -2.74
N GLU A 24 -2.75 3.47 -2.01
CA GLU A 24 -1.30 3.54 -1.90
C GLU A 24 -0.62 3.36 -3.27
N GLY A 25 -1.12 2.45 -4.10
CA GLY A 25 -0.64 2.23 -5.47
C GLY A 25 -0.81 3.47 -6.35
N ILE A 26 -1.93 4.21 -6.21
CA ILE A 26 -2.14 5.47 -6.92
C ILE A 26 -1.17 6.52 -6.43
N VAL A 27 -1.04 6.71 -5.11
CA VAL A 27 -0.13 7.70 -4.51
C VAL A 27 1.29 7.47 -4.98
N LYS A 28 1.81 6.25 -4.85
CA LYS A 28 3.17 5.89 -5.34
C LYS A 28 3.34 6.10 -6.84
N GLY A 29 2.31 5.83 -7.62
CA GLY A 29 2.35 6.08 -9.06
C GLY A 29 2.45 7.56 -9.39
N LEU A 30 1.69 8.43 -8.73
CA LEU A 30 1.77 9.88 -8.90
C LEU A 30 3.14 10.41 -8.46
N GLU A 31 3.68 9.91 -7.36
CA GLU A 31 5.04 10.23 -6.88
C GLU A 31 6.11 9.82 -7.91
N TYR A 32 6.00 8.61 -8.48
CA TYR A 32 6.91 8.12 -9.51
C TYR A 32 6.89 9.00 -10.77
N PHE A 33 5.71 9.38 -11.24
CA PHE A 33 5.57 10.24 -12.42
C PHE A 33 5.93 11.71 -12.12
N GLY A 34 5.97 12.10 -10.84
CA GLY A 34 6.34 13.45 -10.41
C GLY A 34 5.25 14.51 -10.61
N GLY A 35 3.98 14.10 -10.66
CA GLY A 35 2.85 15.01 -10.85
C GLY A 35 1.52 14.27 -10.94
N THR A 36 0.45 15.03 -11.15
CA THR A 36 -0.91 14.52 -11.28
C THR A 36 -1.48 14.83 -12.66
N PRO A 37 -1.94 13.82 -13.41
CA PRO A 37 -2.65 14.05 -14.66
C PRO A 37 -4.06 14.60 -14.39
N GLN A 38 -4.65 15.30 -15.35
CA GLN A 38 -6.03 15.81 -15.22
C GLN A 38 -7.07 14.70 -15.04
N LYS A 39 -6.81 13.50 -15.60
CA LYS A 39 -7.72 12.35 -15.56
C LYS A 39 -6.95 11.07 -15.30
N ILE A 40 -7.52 10.21 -14.44
CA ILE A 40 -7.04 8.84 -14.25
C ILE A 40 -8.20 7.90 -14.62
N ILE A 41 -7.91 6.97 -15.54
CA ILE A 41 -8.88 6.00 -16.04
C ILE A 41 -8.67 4.68 -15.30
N PHE A 42 -9.76 4.11 -14.78
CA PHE A 42 -9.74 2.86 -14.02
C PHE A 42 -10.56 1.78 -14.72
N ASP A 43 -9.94 0.61 -14.89
CA ASP A 43 -10.66 -0.57 -15.33
C ASP A 43 -11.36 -1.21 -14.12
N ASN A 44 -12.65 -0.95 -13.99
CA ASN A 44 -13.61 -1.65 -13.13
C ASN A 44 -13.08 -1.95 -11.70
N ALA A 45 -12.46 -0.95 -11.06
CA ALA A 45 -11.86 -1.09 -9.74
C ALA A 45 -12.95 -1.21 -8.65
N ARG A 46 -13.44 -2.42 -8.39
CA ARG A 46 -14.42 -2.74 -7.33
C ARG A 46 -14.01 -2.18 -5.95
N VAL A 47 -12.73 -1.97 -5.75
CA VAL A 47 -12.16 -1.41 -4.51
C VAL A 47 -12.44 0.09 -4.37
N ALA A 48 -12.58 0.81 -5.49
CA ALA A 48 -12.85 2.25 -5.52
C ALA A 48 -14.34 2.58 -5.61
N VAL A 49 -15.19 1.60 -5.91
CA VAL A 49 -16.62 1.79 -6.22
C VAL A 49 -17.46 1.05 -5.20
N LYS A 50 -18.33 1.79 -4.48
CA LYS A 50 -19.34 1.21 -3.56
C LYS A 50 -20.48 0.55 -4.34
N GLU A 51 -20.98 1.23 -5.38
CA GLU A 51 -22.13 0.81 -6.18
C GLU A 51 -22.03 1.36 -7.60
N GLY A 52 -22.56 0.60 -8.57
CA GLY A 52 -22.70 1.05 -9.96
C GLY A 52 -21.46 0.81 -10.84
N PHE A 53 -21.56 1.21 -12.13
CA PHE A 53 -20.50 1.06 -13.12
C PHE A 53 -20.41 2.31 -13.99
N GLY A 54 -19.24 2.60 -14.55
CA GLY A 54 -19.03 3.71 -15.49
C GLY A 54 -19.42 5.06 -14.89
N HIS A 55 -20.22 5.84 -15.61
CA HIS A 55 -20.66 7.18 -15.18
C HIS A 55 -21.58 7.18 -13.93
N HIS A 56 -22.14 6.02 -13.55
CA HIS A 56 -23.00 5.86 -12.39
C HIS A 56 -22.27 5.24 -11.19
N ALA A 57 -20.95 5.08 -11.25
CA ALA A 57 -20.16 4.52 -10.18
C ALA A 57 -20.13 5.47 -8.96
N LYS A 58 -20.62 5.00 -7.82
CA LYS A 58 -20.46 5.68 -6.52
C LYS A 58 -19.13 5.24 -5.90
N THR A 59 -18.21 6.16 -5.81
CA THR A 59 -16.87 5.94 -5.24
C THR A 59 -16.89 5.88 -3.71
N THR A 60 -15.85 5.28 -3.11
CA THR A 60 -15.65 5.34 -1.66
C THR A 60 -15.25 6.76 -1.23
N ASP A 61 -15.54 7.12 0.02
CA ASP A 61 -15.25 8.46 0.53
C ASP A 61 -13.75 8.75 0.54
N LYS A 62 -12.94 7.73 0.85
CA LYS A 62 -11.47 7.83 0.79
C LYS A 62 -10.94 8.05 -0.61
N TYR A 63 -11.55 7.39 -1.61
CA TYR A 63 -11.16 7.60 -3.00
C TYR A 63 -11.51 9.02 -3.48
N LEU A 64 -12.68 9.53 -3.10
CA LEU A 64 -13.07 10.92 -3.36
C LEU A 64 -12.09 11.90 -2.71
N ALA A 65 -11.72 11.65 -1.44
CA ALA A 65 -10.73 12.46 -0.73
C ALA A 65 -9.36 12.43 -1.44
N LEU A 66 -8.91 11.26 -1.92
CA LEU A 66 -7.69 11.13 -2.70
C LEU A 66 -7.76 11.94 -4.00
N SER A 67 -8.84 11.80 -4.76
CA SER A 67 -9.00 12.51 -6.03
C SER A 67 -9.05 14.04 -5.85
N ALA A 68 -9.69 14.51 -4.79
CA ALA A 68 -9.72 15.93 -4.42
C ALA A 68 -8.32 16.42 -3.98
N HIS A 69 -7.61 15.63 -3.16
CA HIS A 69 -6.27 15.97 -2.66
C HIS A 69 -5.27 16.17 -3.81
N TYR A 70 -5.27 15.28 -4.78
CA TYR A 70 -4.38 15.35 -5.96
C TYR A 70 -4.99 16.09 -7.16
N SER A 71 -6.23 16.56 -7.06
CA SER A 71 -6.94 17.35 -8.09
C SER A 71 -7.09 16.64 -9.45
N PHE A 72 -7.26 15.32 -9.47
CA PHE A 72 -7.54 14.59 -10.70
C PHE A 72 -9.02 14.19 -10.81
N ARG A 73 -9.50 14.07 -12.05
CA ARG A 73 -10.83 13.54 -12.35
C ARG A 73 -10.77 12.03 -12.51
N PRO A 74 -11.50 11.24 -11.70
CA PRO A 74 -11.63 9.81 -11.91
C PRO A 74 -12.56 9.51 -13.09
N VAL A 75 -12.18 8.53 -13.92
CA VAL A 75 -12.98 8.00 -15.00
C VAL A 75 -13.04 6.48 -14.87
N PHE A 76 -14.22 5.91 -14.75
CA PHE A 76 -14.41 4.47 -14.67
C PHE A 76 -14.90 3.94 -16.02
N CYS A 77 -14.19 2.95 -16.57
CA CYS A 77 -14.58 2.31 -17.83
C CYS A 77 -15.88 1.54 -17.68
N ASN A 78 -16.71 1.58 -18.71
CA ASN A 78 -17.89 0.71 -18.82
C ASN A 78 -17.47 -0.74 -19.10
N PRO A 79 -18.16 -1.73 -18.54
CA PRO A 79 -17.81 -3.16 -18.69
C PRO A 79 -17.76 -3.67 -20.15
N ALA A 80 -18.33 -2.95 -21.12
CA ALA A 80 -18.49 -3.38 -22.51
C ALA A 80 -17.62 -2.63 -23.53
N GLN A 81 -16.78 -1.65 -23.13
CA GLN A 81 -15.99 -0.86 -24.08
C GLN A 81 -14.54 -1.36 -24.13
N GLY A 82 -14.26 -2.32 -25.01
CA GLY A 82 -12.94 -2.95 -25.17
C GLY A 82 -11.80 -2.02 -25.61
N HIS A 83 -12.09 -0.89 -26.24
CA HIS A 83 -11.06 0.06 -26.68
C HIS A 83 -10.37 0.81 -25.53
N GLU A 84 -11.06 1.01 -24.41
CA GLU A 84 -10.48 1.65 -23.21
C GLU A 84 -9.65 0.66 -22.39
N LYS A 85 -9.89 -0.65 -22.51
CA LYS A 85 -9.25 -1.73 -21.74
C LYS A 85 -7.89 -2.15 -22.27
N GLY A 86 -7.67 -2.10 -23.60
CA GLY A 86 -6.50 -2.68 -24.24
C GLY A 86 -5.17 -2.24 -23.62
N LEU A 87 -5.02 -0.95 -23.29
CA LEU A 87 -3.78 -0.40 -22.74
C LEU A 87 -3.42 -0.93 -21.34
N VAL A 88 -4.42 -1.23 -20.49
CA VAL A 88 -4.21 -1.72 -19.12
C VAL A 88 -4.00 -3.24 -19.10
N GLU A 89 -4.79 -3.99 -19.89
CA GLU A 89 -4.64 -5.45 -20.04
C GLU A 89 -3.28 -5.80 -20.65
N ASP A 90 -2.84 -5.06 -21.66
CA ASP A 90 -1.51 -5.20 -22.25
C ASP A 90 -0.39 -4.95 -21.24
N LEU A 91 -0.55 -3.96 -20.35
CA LEU A 91 0.43 -3.65 -19.32
C LEU A 91 0.56 -4.79 -18.31
N VAL A 92 -0.54 -5.36 -17.84
CA VAL A 92 -0.50 -6.49 -16.90
C VAL A 92 0.18 -7.70 -17.54
N GLY A 93 -0.14 -7.98 -18.81
CA GLY A 93 0.52 -9.04 -19.59
C GLY A 93 2.01 -8.79 -19.79
N LEU A 94 2.40 -7.56 -20.12
CA LEU A 94 3.79 -7.13 -20.29
C LEU A 94 4.60 -7.35 -19.02
N VAL A 95 4.10 -6.85 -17.89
CA VAL A 95 4.79 -6.97 -16.59
C VAL A 95 4.93 -8.44 -16.18
N ARG A 96 3.88 -9.25 -16.32
CA ARG A 96 3.94 -10.67 -15.99
C ARG A 96 5.00 -11.40 -16.80
N ARG A 97 5.09 -11.15 -18.10
CA ARG A 97 6.07 -11.81 -18.97
C ARG A 97 7.50 -11.35 -18.74
N ASN A 98 7.72 -10.08 -18.45
CA ASN A 98 9.07 -9.51 -18.43
C ASN A 98 9.66 -9.33 -17.02
N ALA A 99 8.82 -9.12 -16.00
CA ALA A 99 9.29 -8.94 -14.63
C ALA A 99 9.15 -10.20 -13.76
N PHE A 100 8.32 -11.19 -14.19
CA PHE A 100 8.07 -12.41 -13.43
C PHE A 100 8.46 -13.70 -14.18
N VAL A 101 9.16 -13.61 -15.32
CA VAL A 101 9.67 -14.77 -16.07
C VAL A 101 11.14 -14.54 -16.42
N PRO A 102 12.07 -15.31 -15.83
CA PRO A 102 11.85 -16.31 -14.76
C PRO A 102 11.38 -15.67 -13.46
N MET A 103 10.71 -16.47 -12.61
CA MET A 103 10.22 -15.95 -11.32
C MET A 103 11.42 -15.45 -10.50
N PRO A 104 11.42 -14.17 -10.06
CA PRO A 104 12.53 -13.62 -9.31
C PRO A 104 12.65 -14.30 -7.94
N ASN A 105 13.86 -14.67 -7.56
CA ASN A 105 14.13 -15.16 -6.21
C ASN A 105 14.19 -13.95 -5.27
N ILE A 106 13.15 -13.77 -4.46
CA ILE A 106 12.94 -12.63 -3.55
C ILE A 106 12.37 -13.13 -2.24
N SER A 107 12.75 -12.49 -1.15
CA SER A 107 12.33 -12.87 0.19
C SER A 107 11.25 -11.94 0.75
N THR A 108 11.22 -10.68 0.30
CA THR A 108 10.30 -9.66 0.83
C THR A 108 9.57 -8.91 -0.28
N ILE A 109 8.42 -8.29 0.07
CA ILE A 109 7.67 -7.48 -0.89
C ILE A 109 8.39 -6.16 -1.21
N GLU A 110 9.20 -5.67 -0.30
CA GLU A 110 10.04 -4.50 -0.49
C GLU A 110 11.10 -4.76 -1.57
N GLU A 111 11.76 -5.92 -1.49
CA GLU A 111 12.72 -6.37 -2.51
C GLU A 111 12.05 -6.53 -3.88
N LEU A 112 10.84 -7.09 -3.91
CA LEU A 112 10.04 -7.18 -5.13
C LEU A 112 9.75 -5.79 -5.70
N ASN A 113 9.28 -4.88 -4.87
CA ASN A 113 8.94 -3.52 -5.32
C ASN A 113 10.17 -2.74 -5.80
N ALA A 114 11.35 -2.95 -5.20
CA ALA A 114 12.61 -2.37 -5.70
C ALA A 114 12.93 -2.86 -7.12
N LYS A 115 12.82 -4.17 -7.38
CA LYS A 115 13.02 -4.75 -8.72
C LYS A 115 11.99 -4.27 -9.73
N LEU A 116 10.72 -4.13 -9.32
CA LEU A 116 9.67 -3.59 -10.19
C LEU A 116 9.93 -2.12 -10.55
N LEU A 117 10.43 -1.32 -9.61
CA LEU A 117 10.79 0.07 -9.85
C LEU A 117 12.00 0.18 -10.81
N GLU A 118 13.01 -0.70 -10.64
CA GLU A 118 14.13 -0.80 -11.58
C GLU A 118 13.64 -1.17 -12.99
N TYR A 119 12.74 -2.15 -13.09
CA TYR A 119 12.10 -2.51 -14.36
C TYR A 119 11.37 -1.32 -15.01
N CYS A 120 10.59 -0.55 -14.23
CA CYS A 120 9.93 0.66 -14.72
C CYS A 120 10.95 1.68 -15.26
N SER A 121 12.07 1.86 -14.55
CA SER A 121 13.13 2.78 -14.95
C SER A 121 13.83 2.32 -16.24
N MET A 122 14.11 1.02 -16.38
CA MET A 122 14.68 0.46 -17.61
C MET A 122 13.70 0.57 -18.79
N TYR A 123 12.40 0.40 -18.53
CA TYR A 123 11.36 0.48 -19.56
C TYR A 123 11.32 1.85 -20.24
N ARG A 124 11.73 2.92 -19.56
CA ARG A 124 11.81 4.29 -20.10
C ARG A 124 12.83 4.44 -21.24
N SER A 125 13.79 3.54 -21.37
CA SER A 125 14.75 3.54 -22.48
C SER A 125 14.19 3.01 -23.80
N HIS A 126 13.03 2.34 -23.77
CA HIS A 126 12.40 1.78 -24.97
C HIS A 126 11.83 2.88 -25.88
N LYS A 127 11.71 2.56 -27.14
CA LYS A 127 11.02 3.38 -28.15
C LYS A 127 9.74 2.69 -28.61
N ILE A 128 8.67 3.47 -28.72
CA ILE A 128 7.42 2.99 -29.29
C ILE A 128 7.58 3.00 -30.83
N SER A 129 7.11 1.96 -31.50
CA SER A 129 7.12 1.88 -32.97
C SER A 129 6.49 3.14 -33.58
N GLY A 130 7.18 3.75 -34.55
CA GLY A 130 6.75 5.00 -35.19
C GLY A 130 7.03 6.28 -34.40
N LYS A 131 7.70 6.20 -33.23
CA LYS A 131 8.14 7.36 -32.46
C LYS A 131 9.66 7.52 -32.50
N ASN A 132 10.14 8.75 -32.66
CA ASN A 132 11.59 9.04 -32.69
C ASN A 132 12.20 9.13 -31.29
N MET A 133 11.39 9.45 -30.30
CA MET A 133 11.79 9.65 -28.90
C MET A 133 11.61 8.36 -28.09
N THR A 134 12.40 8.21 -27.05
CA THR A 134 12.20 7.18 -26.01
C THR A 134 10.96 7.49 -25.16
N ILE A 135 10.46 6.48 -24.46
CA ILE A 135 9.36 6.62 -23.50
C ILE A 135 9.72 7.68 -22.45
N GLY A 136 10.97 7.64 -21.93
CA GLY A 136 11.43 8.58 -20.92
C GLY A 136 11.46 10.02 -21.42
N GLU A 137 11.97 10.27 -22.65
CA GLU A 137 11.96 11.60 -23.25
C GLU A 137 10.54 12.13 -23.46
N MET A 138 9.62 11.28 -23.92
CA MET A 138 8.21 11.67 -24.07
C MET A 138 7.55 11.95 -22.70
N ALA A 139 7.88 11.17 -21.68
CA ALA A 139 7.35 11.35 -20.32
C ALA A 139 7.80 12.70 -19.72
N GLU A 140 9.06 13.10 -19.93
CA GLU A 140 9.52 14.42 -19.50
C GLU A 140 8.75 15.57 -20.17
N ASN A 141 8.47 15.46 -21.48
CA ASN A 141 7.67 16.45 -22.19
C ASN A 141 6.21 16.54 -21.67
N CYS A 142 5.67 15.46 -21.11
CA CYS A 142 4.33 15.48 -20.52
C CYS A 142 4.26 16.26 -19.21
N LYS A 143 5.36 16.37 -18.47
CA LYS A 143 5.37 16.98 -17.13
C LYS A 143 4.93 18.44 -17.13
N GLU A 144 5.13 19.16 -18.20
CA GLU A 144 4.69 20.57 -18.34
C GLU A 144 3.16 20.70 -18.23
N HIS A 145 2.41 19.62 -18.54
CA HIS A 145 0.95 19.61 -18.53
C HIS A 145 0.36 18.97 -17.26
N TRP A 146 1.22 18.52 -16.33
CA TRP A 146 0.78 17.87 -15.12
C TRP A 146 0.63 18.87 -13.98
N ILE A 147 -0.35 18.61 -13.12
CA ILE A 147 -0.55 19.38 -11.90
C ILE A 147 0.58 19.00 -10.92
N PRO A 148 1.29 19.96 -10.32
CA PRO A 148 2.30 19.66 -9.30
C PRO A 148 1.72 18.87 -8.14
N LEU A 149 2.53 17.96 -7.57
CA LEU A 149 2.12 17.22 -6.38
C LEU A 149 1.89 18.20 -5.20
N PRO A 150 0.86 17.94 -4.37
CA PRO A 150 0.64 18.73 -3.17
C PRO A 150 1.82 18.58 -2.20
N PRO A 151 2.05 19.58 -1.31
CA PRO A 151 3.19 19.57 -0.37
C PRO A 151 3.09 18.46 0.68
N TYR A 152 1.89 17.93 0.91
CA TYR A 152 1.63 16.84 1.85
C TYR A 152 1.18 15.60 1.10
N ARG A 153 1.74 14.47 1.48
CA ARG A 153 1.35 13.15 0.97
C ARG A 153 -0.03 12.78 1.50
N PHE A 154 -0.90 12.24 0.64
CA PHE A 154 -2.16 11.63 1.08
C PHE A 154 -1.89 10.37 1.92
N ASP A 155 -2.60 10.22 3.04
CA ASP A 155 -2.52 9.03 3.90
C ASP A 155 -3.63 8.03 3.50
N PRO A 156 -3.31 6.94 2.78
CA PRO A 156 -4.26 5.93 2.36
C PRO A 156 -4.63 4.94 3.46
N SER A 157 -3.99 5.02 4.62
CA SER A 157 -4.13 4.03 5.69
C SER A 157 -5.56 3.96 6.25
N ASN A 158 -5.94 2.77 6.71
CA ASN A 158 -7.12 2.61 7.54
C ASN A 158 -6.76 2.95 8.99
N THR A 159 -7.37 4.01 9.52
CA THR A 159 -7.05 4.52 10.86
C THR A 159 -8.21 4.28 11.80
N ILE A 160 -7.93 3.61 12.93
CA ILE A 160 -8.90 3.40 14.00
C ILE A 160 -8.34 3.86 15.33
N GLN A 161 -9.23 4.25 16.24
CA GLN A 161 -8.89 4.45 17.64
C GLN A 161 -9.41 3.26 18.45
N VAL A 162 -8.53 2.66 19.24
CA VAL A 162 -8.83 1.45 20.01
C VAL A 162 -8.16 1.50 21.37
N LYS A 163 -8.82 0.95 22.37
CA LYS A 163 -8.25 0.79 23.70
C LYS A 163 -7.40 -0.48 23.75
N THR A 164 -6.18 -0.37 24.27
CA THR A 164 -5.34 -1.54 24.58
C THR A 164 -5.96 -2.38 25.70
N ASP A 165 -5.82 -3.69 25.60
CA ASP A 165 -6.23 -4.59 26.68
C ASP A 165 -5.20 -4.62 27.83
N ASP A 166 -5.53 -5.38 28.88
CA ASP A 166 -4.67 -5.52 30.07
C ASP A 166 -3.37 -6.30 29.78
N PHE A 167 -3.31 -6.99 28.64
CA PHE A 167 -2.11 -7.69 28.12
C PHE A 167 -1.28 -6.82 27.18
N SER A 168 -1.61 -5.51 27.08
CA SER A 168 -0.95 -4.57 26.17
C SER A 168 -1.07 -4.98 24.69
N LEU A 169 -2.23 -5.51 24.30
CA LEU A 169 -2.54 -5.88 22.94
C LEU A 169 -3.61 -4.94 22.36
N VAL A 170 -3.51 -4.68 21.09
CA VAL A 170 -4.55 -4.00 20.29
C VAL A 170 -5.05 -4.92 19.19
N ARG A 171 -6.34 -4.82 18.89
CA ARG A 171 -6.94 -5.55 17.78
C ARG A 171 -7.06 -4.67 16.55
N PHE A 172 -6.52 -5.16 15.43
CA PHE A 172 -6.65 -4.54 14.12
C PHE A 172 -6.79 -5.63 13.05
N ASP A 173 -7.77 -5.50 12.17
CA ASP A 173 -8.01 -6.38 11.00
C ASP A 173 -7.92 -7.88 11.33
N HIS A 174 -8.68 -8.31 12.35
CA HIS A 174 -8.76 -9.70 12.88
C HIS A 174 -7.53 -10.19 13.66
N ASN A 175 -6.44 -9.44 13.71
CA ASN A 175 -5.20 -9.80 14.40
C ASN A 175 -4.98 -8.95 15.66
N LYS A 176 -4.08 -9.41 16.52
CA LYS A 176 -3.65 -8.69 17.71
C LYS A 176 -2.19 -8.32 17.60
N TYR A 177 -1.83 -7.13 18.07
CA TYR A 177 -0.47 -6.59 18.03
C TYR A 177 -0.10 -6.07 19.40
N SER A 178 1.10 -6.41 19.87
CA SER A 178 1.55 -5.92 21.18
C SER A 178 2.03 -4.47 21.10
N VAL A 179 1.90 -3.77 22.21
CA VAL A 179 2.47 -2.43 22.43
C VAL A 179 3.25 -2.42 23.73
N PRO A 180 4.19 -1.46 23.94
CA PRO A 180 4.90 -1.37 25.19
C PRO A 180 3.94 -1.33 26.39
N TYR A 181 4.23 -2.11 27.42
CA TYR A 181 3.35 -2.35 28.57
C TYR A 181 2.83 -1.07 29.26
N GLN A 182 3.59 0.03 29.17
CA GLN A 182 3.22 1.34 29.71
C GLN A 182 1.98 1.96 29.04
N TYR A 183 1.57 1.43 27.90
CA TYR A 183 0.37 1.85 27.17
C TYR A 183 -0.83 0.91 27.39
N SER A 184 -0.74 -0.02 28.35
CA SER A 184 -1.87 -0.85 28.76
C SER A 184 -3.07 -0.01 29.17
N SER A 185 -4.28 -0.43 28.77
CA SER A 185 -5.56 0.24 29.08
C SER A 185 -5.68 1.70 28.58
N LYS A 186 -4.81 2.14 27.66
CA LYS A 186 -4.86 3.47 27.05
C LYS A 186 -5.54 3.45 25.68
N MET A 187 -6.13 4.59 25.31
CA MET A 187 -6.60 4.82 23.93
C MET A 187 -5.41 5.12 23.03
N ILE A 188 -5.30 4.38 21.94
CA ILE A 188 -4.24 4.53 20.96
C ILE A 188 -4.82 4.57 19.55
N THR A 189 -4.04 5.07 18.61
CA THR A 189 -4.40 5.09 17.19
C THR A 189 -3.65 3.97 16.49
N VAL A 190 -4.37 3.16 15.71
CA VAL A 190 -3.77 2.15 14.84
C VAL A 190 -4.01 2.54 13.40
N LYS A 191 -2.96 2.57 12.59
CA LYS A 191 -2.96 2.84 11.16
C LYS A 191 -2.52 1.61 10.40
N GLY A 192 -3.38 1.06 9.55
CA GLY A 192 -3.04 -0.03 8.65
C GLY A 192 -2.89 0.46 7.22
N SER A 193 -1.68 0.41 6.68
CA SER A 193 -1.40 0.57 5.25
C SER A 193 -1.47 -0.76 4.51
N GLY A 194 -1.16 -0.79 3.23
CA GLY A 194 -1.13 -2.04 2.44
C GLY A 194 -0.18 -3.10 2.99
N ASN A 195 0.96 -2.72 3.60
CA ASN A 195 1.99 -3.65 4.04
C ASN A 195 2.37 -3.50 5.53
N LYS A 196 1.94 -2.42 6.20
CA LYS A 196 2.38 -2.08 7.56
C LYS A 196 1.20 -1.79 8.48
N VAL A 197 1.40 -2.06 9.75
CA VAL A 197 0.53 -1.63 10.84
C VAL A 197 1.36 -0.76 11.78
N GLU A 198 1.04 0.53 11.84
CA GLU A 198 1.64 1.49 12.77
C GLU A 198 0.71 1.72 13.94
N ILE A 199 1.27 1.73 15.13
CA ILE A 199 0.54 1.99 16.37
C ILE A 199 1.09 3.26 16.99
N LEU A 200 0.20 4.23 17.22
CA LEU A 200 0.57 5.57 17.67
C LEU A 200 -0.11 5.93 18.99
N PHE A 201 0.64 6.62 19.85
CA PHE A 201 0.10 7.28 21.03
C PHE A 201 0.44 8.76 21.01
N CYS A 202 -0.58 9.62 21.10
CA CYS A 202 -0.43 11.08 20.99
C CYS A 202 0.40 11.51 19.77
N GLY A 203 0.17 10.89 18.61
CA GLY A 203 0.86 11.21 17.36
C GLY A 203 2.28 10.63 17.21
N LYS A 204 2.80 9.96 18.22
CA LYS A 204 4.10 9.28 18.19
C LYS A 204 3.92 7.80 17.91
N THR A 205 4.67 7.25 16.95
CA THR A 205 4.75 5.80 16.71
C THR A 205 5.39 5.11 17.91
N ILE A 206 4.68 4.14 18.49
CA ILE A 206 5.10 3.36 19.65
C ILE A 206 5.38 1.89 19.31
N ALA A 207 4.84 1.40 18.20
CA ALA A 207 5.12 0.09 17.63
C ALA A 207 4.82 0.07 16.13
N GLU A 208 5.53 -0.77 15.39
CA GLU A 208 5.33 -1.00 13.96
C GLU A 208 5.45 -2.50 13.67
N TYR A 209 4.59 -3.02 12.79
CA TYR A 209 4.56 -4.41 12.38
C TYR A 209 4.33 -4.52 10.88
N ASP A 210 4.81 -5.61 10.29
CA ASP A 210 4.35 -6.02 8.97
C ASP A 210 2.88 -6.45 9.08
N ARG A 211 2.06 -6.02 8.10
CA ARG A 211 0.64 -6.34 8.10
C ARG A 211 0.44 -7.82 7.79
N ASP A 212 -0.17 -8.55 8.71
CA ASP A 212 -0.56 -9.94 8.52
C ASP A 212 -2.04 -10.01 8.12
N TYR A 213 -2.31 -10.63 6.97
CA TYR A 213 -3.66 -10.81 6.43
C TYR A 213 -4.28 -12.17 6.78
N ARG A 214 -3.58 -13.01 7.55
CA ARG A 214 -4.15 -14.20 8.17
C ARG A 214 -5.05 -13.79 9.31
N TYR A 215 -5.91 -14.72 9.76
CA TYR A 215 -6.88 -14.45 10.82
C TYR A 215 -6.40 -14.99 12.16
N ASP A 216 -6.83 -14.32 13.23
CA ASP A 216 -6.64 -14.72 14.62
C ASP A 216 -5.17 -14.97 15.02
N ARG A 217 -4.26 -14.15 14.46
CA ARG A 217 -2.86 -14.15 14.84
C ARG A 217 -2.59 -13.09 15.89
N THR A 218 -1.64 -13.40 16.78
CA THR A 218 -1.11 -12.43 17.76
C THR A 218 0.37 -12.21 17.48
N HIS A 219 0.73 -10.94 17.29
CA HIS A 219 2.10 -10.54 17.02
C HIS A 219 2.68 -9.91 18.29
N TYR A 220 3.60 -10.63 18.93
CA TYR A 220 4.30 -10.18 20.12
C TYR A 220 5.67 -9.62 19.75
N CYS A 221 6.02 -8.50 20.38
CA CYS A 221 7.38 -7.99 20.47
C CYS A 221 7.84 -8.13 21.92
N LEU A 222 8.90 -8.92 22.16
CA LEU A 222 9.37 -9.21 23.53
C LEU A 222 9.82 -7.95 24.26
N GLU A 223 10.40 -7.01 23.52
CA GLU A 223 10.86 -5.72 24.05
C GLU A 223 9.74 -4.93 24.73
N HIS A 224 8.49 -5.09 24.30
CA HIS A 224 7.34 -4.41 24.88
C HIS A 224 7.06 -4.82 26.32
N TYR A 225 7.59 -5.98 26.75
CA TYR A 225 7.33 -6.58 28.06
C TYR A 225 8.56 -6.59 29.00
N ILE A 226 9.75 -6.19 28.54
CA ILE A 226 10.99 -6.26 29.30
C ILE A 226 10.83 -5.61 30.69
N GLY A 227 10.28 -4.41 30.77
CA GLY A 227 10.10 -3.73 32.06
C GLY A 227 9.07 -4.38 33.01
N LEU A 228 8.15 -5.25 32.49
CA LEU A 228 7.31 -6.10 33.35
C LEU A 228 8.07 -7.31 33.84
N ILE A 229 8.89 -7.89 33.00
CA ILE A 229 9.73 -9.05 33.31
C ILE A 229 10.70 -8.69 34.44
N GLU A 230 11.36 -7.55 34.35
CA GLU A 230 12.25 -7.05 35.39
C GLU A 230 11.55 -6.86 36.75
N LYS A 231 10.31 -6.35 36.72
CA LYS A 231 9.52 -6.16 37.96
C LYS A 231 8.94 -7.44 38.52
N ARG A 232 8.70 -8.47 37.71
CA ARG A 232 8.09 -9.74 38.13
C ARG A 232 8.73 -10.94 37.43
N PRO A 233 9.98 -11.31 37.76
CA PRO A 233 10.72 -12.36 37.04
C PRO A 233 10.03 -13.74 37.10
N ARG A 234 9.26 -14.04 38.15
CA ARG A 234 8.58 -15.33 38.28
C ARG A 234 7.37 -15.52 37.36
N SER A 235 6.81 -14.45 36.82
CA SER A 235 5.67 -14.52 35.86
C SER A 235 6.10 -14.84 34.43
N VAL A 236 7.40 -14.82 34.16
CA VAL A 236 8.01 -14.91 32.84
C VAL A 236 7.74 -16.27 32.16
N TYR A 237 7.93 -17.37 32.89
CA TYR A 237 7.87 -18.73 32.34
C TYR A 237 6.50 -19.13 31.75
N ASN A 238 5.43 -18.48 32.18
CA ASN A 238 4.07 -18.79 31.73
C ASN A 238 3.43 -17.71 30.84
N ALA A 239 4.15 -16.63 30.55
CA ALA A 239 3.61 -15.52 29.75
C ALA A 239 3.56 -15.89 28.26
N ALA A 240 2.40 -15.72 27.64
CA ALA A 240 2.21 -15.98 26.21
C ALA A 240 3.25 -15.29 25.30
N PRO A 241 3.65 -14.02 25.55
CA PRO A 241 4.69 -13.37 24.76
C PRO A 241 6.01 -14.13 24.72
N ILE A 242 6.37 -14.84 25.79
CA ILE A 242 7.63 -15.58 25.86
C ILE A 242 7.51 -16.93 25.19
N LYS A 243 6.40 -17.64 25.45
CA LYS A 243 6.15 -18.96 24.84
C LYS A 243 6.05 -18.92 23.31
N GLU A 244 5.53 -17.82 22.78
CA GLU A 244 5.35 -17.67 21.33
C GLU A 244 6.55 -17.03 20.61
N THR A 245 7.45 -16.35 21.35
CA THR A 245 8.59 -15.64 20.75
C THR A 245 9.92 -16.37 20.93
N VAL A 246 10.05 -17.17 22.00
CA VAL A 246 11.29 -17.93 22.29
C VAL A 246 11.14 -19.35 21.75
N PRO A 247 12.07 -19.83 20.88
CA PRO A 247 12.09 -21.22 20.45
C PRO A 247 12.18 -22.18 21.64
N THR A 248 11.42 -23.27 21.60
CA THR A 248 11.30 -24.24 22.71
C THR A 248 12.53 -25.12 22.91
N GLU A 249 13.63 -24.83 22.20
CA GLU A 249 14.90 -25.57 22.29
C GLU A 249 15.92 -24.76 23.11
N LEU A 250 15.79 -24.86 24.43
CA LEU A 250 16.86 -24.67 25.43
C LEU A 250 16.64 -25.65 26.55
#